data_3efe0a5373cad2346556447dfafc24c2
#
_entry.id   3efe0a5373cad2346556447dfafc24c2
#
_cell.length_a   1.000
_cell.length_b   1.000
_cell.length_c   1.000
_cell.angle_alpha   90.00
_cell.angle_beta   90.00
_cell.angle_gamma   90.00
#
_symmetry.space_group_name_H-M   'P 1'
#
loop_
_entity.id
_entity.type
_entity.pdbx_description
1 polymer ?
#
loop_
_entity_poly.entity_id
_entity_poly.type
_entity_poly.pdbx_seq_one_letter_code
_entity_poly.pdbx_strand_id
1 'polypeptide(L)'
;MPHPVWQCGGMKKRTVAALAPAAALAGVALQDLLQKEHALRHNFPVLARARYLLEAIGPELRQYIITSNDAERPFSRDQRRWVYTSAKKENNYFAFGTDNDIENNTYPIIKHATFSDVAAASPIHGSDIEVPGAKILGGPRGRRYAFRPASVVNVSAMSFGSLSPQAIEAMNKGAKIGGFWHNTGEGGLSDHHRHGGDLVFQIGTGYFGCRDEHGRFDLDRLVDVVGSAPVRAIEIKLSQGAKPGLGGHLPGAKVNAEIARIRGVQQGRDVVSPSRHTAFRDVDEMLDVVEKIADATGLPVGIKSAVGEMGFWETLADRMDDAQRGVDFVTIDGGEGGTGAAPLVFEDNVSFPFRTGFAQVYGLFAQRELTDRITWIGAGKLGLPANAIVAFALGVDLINVAREAMLAIGCIQAQKCHTDHCPTGVATQNPWLARGLDPEQKSHRMANYVQTLRRDLVKVSEAAGVRHPALLGPQHVEILDGDRGHRPLAEVYGYQAGWGVPGAHIVADINECMSCYDNMPGTFEVVEHTPVKVATEPNQATE
;
A
#
# COMPACT_ATOMS: atom_id res chain seq x y z
N MET A 1 65.69 31.01 -59.96
CA MET A 1 65.47 31.18 -58.51
C MET A 1 64.11 30.61 -58.19
N PRO A 2 63.99 29.51 -57.44
CA PRO A 2 62.71 28.93 -57.06
C PRO A 2 62.22 29.56 -55.75
N HIS A 3 60.91 29.92 -55.73
CA HIS A 3 60.24 30.44 -54.54
C HIS A 3 59.95 29.32 -53.51
N PRO A 4 60.09 29.60 -52.20
CA PRO A 4 59.78 28.61 -51.18
C PRO A 4 58.29 28.45 -51.03
N VAL A 5 57.77 27.21 -51.17
CA VAL A 5 56.42 26.78 -50.83
C VAL A 5 56.33 26.62 -49.31
N TRP A 6 55.56 27.48 -48.66
CA TRP A 6 55.20 27.31 -47.25
C TRP A 6 54.21 26.15 -47.10
N GLN A 7 54.65 25.03 -46.58
CA GLN A 7 53.79 23.94 -46.12
C GLN A 7 53.12 24.36 -44.81
N CYS A 8 51.81 24.65 -44.84
CA CYS A 8 50.99 24.72 -43.64
C CYS A 8 50.94 23.31 -43.01
N GLY A 9 51.72 23.09 -41.96
CA GLY A 9 51.71 21.86 -41.21
C GLY A 9 50.35 21.66 -40.51
N GLY A 10 49.55 20.75 -41.04
CA GLY A 10 48.31 20.32 -40.37
C GLY A 10 48.60 19.77 -39.00
N MET A 11 48.00 20.35 -37.96
CA MET A 11 48.06 19.88 -36.60
C MET A 11 47.75 18.38 -36.55
N LYS A 12 48.68 17.56 -36.03
CA LYS A 12 48.49 16.10 -36.01
C LYS A 12 47.22 15.75 -35.25
N LYS A 13 46.38 14.87 -35.78
CA LYS A 13 45.08 14.43 -35.19
C LYS A 13 45.20 14.05 -33.69
N ARG A 14 46.36 13.57 -33.26
CA ARG A 14 46.66 13.27 -31.85
C ARG A 14 46.73 14.52 -30.96
N THR A 15 47.20 15.65 -31.48
CA THR A 15 47.29 16.92 -30.72
C THR A 15 45.91 17.56 -30.58
N VAL A 16 45.06 17.48 -31.60
CA VAL A 16 43.67 17.93 -31.51
C VAL A 16 42.86 17.07 -30.55
N ALA A 17 43.05 15.75 -30.54
CA ALA A 17 42.37 14.83 -29.63
C ALA A 17 42.75 15.05 -28.14
N ALA A 18 43.99 15.54 -27.87
CA ALA A 18 44.40 15.88 -26.51
C ALA A 18 43.99 17.30 -26.05
N LEU A 19 43.87 18.24 -26.99
CA LEU A 19 43.46 19.62 -26.70
C LEU A 19 41.93 19.76 -26.47
N ALA A 20 41.11 18.92 -27.08
CA ALA A 20 39.65 18.99 -26.92
C ALA A 20 39.17 18.78 -25.47
N PRO A 21 39.63 17.78 -24.69
CA PRO A 21 39.28 17.64 -23.28
C PRO A 21 39.74 18.81 -22.41
N ALA A 22 40.94 19.33 -22.67
CA ALA A 22 41.47 20.48 -21.94
C ALA A 22 40.66 21.76 -22.21
N ALA A 23 40.26 22.00 -23.46
CA ALA A 23 39.41 23.11 -23.83
C ALA A 23 38.01 22.98 -23.20
N ALA A 24 37.43 21.77 -23.15
CA ALA A 24 36.17 21.49 -22.50
C ALA A 24 36.23 21.76 -20.99
N LEU A 25 37.30 21.31 -20.32
CA LEU A 25 37.51 21.58 -18.89
C LEU A 25 37.71 23.08 -18.62
N ALA A 26 38.45 23.80 -19.48
CA ALA A 26 38.59 25.25 -19.36
C ALA A 26 37.27 25.98 -19.53
N GLY A 27 36.41 25.54 -20.47
CA GLY A 27 35.05 26.07 -20.65
C GLY A 27 34.16 25.86 -19.42
N VAL A 28 34.23 24.67 -18.85
CA VAL A 28 33.52 24.34 -17.60
C VAL A 28 34.04 25.18 -16.42
N ALA A 29 35.34 25.34 -16.29
CA ALA A 29 35.96 26.17 -15.24
C ALA A 29 35.54 27.65 -15.39
N LEU A 30 35.54 28.18 -16.61
CA LEU A 30 35.07 29.54 -16.88
C LEU A 30 33.60 29.73 -16.54
N GLN A 31 32.75 28.78 -16.90
CA GLN A 31 31.34 28.81 -16.52
C GLN A 31 31.15 28.83 -15.00
N ASP A 32 31.94 27.99 -14.26
CA ASP A 32 31.88 27.94 -12.79
C ASP A 32 32.34 29.25 -12.15
N LEU A 33 33.36 29.93 -12.72
CA LEU A 33 33.81 31.23 -12.26
C LEU A 33 32.84 32.38 -12.55
N LEU A 34 32.07 32.31 -13.63
CA LEU A 34 31.17 33.39 -14.04
C LEU A 34 29.79 33.30 -13.40
N GLN A 35 29.35 32.11 -12.99
CA GLN A 35 28.05 31.92 -12.34
C GLN A 35 28.08 32.49 -10.90
N LYS A 36 26.93 32.96 -10.41
CA LYS A 36 26.77 33.55 -9.08
C LYS A 36 25.88 32.73 -8.11
N GLU A 37 25.27 31.64 -8.62
CA GLU A 37 24.32 30.84 -7.86
C GLU A 37 24.97 29.94 -6.80
N HIS A 38 26.17 29.43 -7.08
CA HIS A 38 26.85 28.44 -6.26
C HIS A 38 28.24 28.90 -5.85
N ALA A 39 28.41 29.38 -4.62
CA ALA A 39 29.69 29.83 -4.10
C ALA A 39 30.78 28.78 -4.20
N LEU A 40 30.48 27.50 -3.96
CA LEU A 40 31.44 26.39 -4.08
C LEU A 40 31.97 26.23 -5.51
N ARG A 41 31.12 26.33 -6.54
CA ARG A 41 31.55 26.26 -7.94
C ARG A 41 32.46 27.42 -8.31
N HIS A 42 32.11 28.62 -7.80
CA HIS A 42 32.94 29.82 -8.01
C HIS A 42 34.32 29.67 -7.36
N ASN A 43 34.38 29.18 -6.10
CA ASN A 43 35.63 29.08 -5.34
C ASN A 43 36.49 27.87 -5.77
N PHE A 44 35.87 26.79 -6.23
CA PHE A 44 36.52 25.53 -6.61
C PHE A 44 36.03 25.06 -7.99
N PRO A 45 36.35 25.78 -9.08
CA PRO A 45 35.90 25.45 -10.42
C PRO A 45 36.19 23.99 -10.78
N VAL A 46 35.31 23.31 -11.49
CA VAL A 46 35.38 21.91 -11.87
C VAL A 46 35.32 20.95 -10.69
N LEU A 47 36.13 21.12 -9.65
CA LEU A 47 36.20 20.21 -8.49
C LEU A 47 34.87 20.18 -7.72
N ALA A 48 34.23 21.33 -7.55
CA ALA A 48 32.92 21.39 -6.87
C ALA A 48 31.84 20.57 -7.56
N ARG A 49 31.95 20.34 -8.87
CA ARG A 49 30.97 19.51 -9.63
C ARG A 49 30.98 18.06 -9.18
N ALA A 50 32.15 17.53 -8.76
CA ALA A 50 32.22 16.18 -8.18
C ALA A 50 31.38 16.07 -6.90
N ARG A 51 31.41 17.11 -6.04
CA ARG A 51 30.57 17.17 -4.85
C ARG A 51 29.10 17.17 -5.22
N TYR A 52 28.65 18.00 -6.17
CA TYR A 52 27.25 18.03 -6.61
C TYR A 52 26.82 16.73 -7.29
N LEU A 53 27.71 16.06 -8.01
CA LEU A 53 27.44 14.73 -8.53
C LEU A 53 27.21 13.73 -7.41
N LEU A 54 28.07 13.71 -6.37
CA LEU A 54 27.89 12.85 -5.21
C LEU A 54 26.63 13.20 -4.43
N GLU A 55 26.25 14.46 -4.33
CA GLU A 55 24.97 14.86 -3.74
C GLU A 55 23.78 14.37 -4.57
N ALA A 56 23.86 14.43 -5.89
CA ALA A 56 22.79 13.98 -6.78
C ALA A 56 22.56 12.47 -6.72
N ILE A 57 23.63 11.66 -6.62
CA ILE A 57 23.54 10.18 -6.51
C ILE A 57 23.55 9.70 -5.05
N GLY A 58 23.79 10.59 -4.10
CA GLY A 58 23.90 10.28 -2.68
C GLY A 58 22.66 9.59 -2.09
N PRO A 59 21.43 10.04 -2.40
CA PRO A 59 20.22 9.39 -1.93
C PRO A 59 20.14 7.92 -2.34
N GLU A 60 20.43 7.60 -3.60
CA GLU A 60 20.43 6.23 -4.12
C GLU A 60 21.54 5.39 -3.49
N LEU A 61 22.76 5.93 -3.34
CA LEU A 61 23.86 5.23 -2.66
C LEU A 61 23.53 4.93 -1.20
N ARG A 62 22.97 5.90 -0.49
CA ARG A 62 22.56 5.74 0.90
C ARG A 62 21.47 4.69 1.01
N GLN A 63 20.43 4.78 0.17
CA GLN A 63 19.27 3.91 0.21
C GLN A 63 19.59 2.46 -0.14
N TYR A 64 20.48 2.22 -1.13
CA TYR A 64 20.69 0.86 -1.65
C TYR A 64 21.96 0.18 -1.14
N ILE A 65 22.93 0.93 -0.62
CA ILE A 65 24.25 0.40 -0.30
C ILE A 65 24.68 0.69 1.14
N ILE A 66 24.49 1.93 1.61
CA ILE A 66 25.10 2.42 2.86
C ILE A 66 24.16 2.24 4.07
N THR A 67 22.84 2.33 3.89
CA THR A 67 21.88 2.24 5.00
C THR A 67 21.87 0.83 5.58
N SER A 68 21.81 0.72 6.91
CA SER A 68 21.65 -0.57 7.59
C SER A 68 20.31 -1.24 7.22
N ASN A 69 20.23 -2.55 7.40
CA ASN A 69 19.05 -3.34 7.02
C ASN A 69 17.76 -2.86 7.70
N ASP A 70 17.85 -2.34 8.94
CA ASP A 70 16.68 -1.98 9.77
C ASP A 70 16.37 -0.50 9.79
N ALA A 71 17.36 0.38 9.55
CA ALA A 71 17.23 1.82 9.76
C ALA A 71 16.54 2.57 8.61
N GLU A 72 16.38 1.95 7.44
CA GLU A 72 15.81 2.63 6.28
C GLU A 72 14.29 2.89 6.44
N ARG A 73 13.83 4.04 5.95
CA ARG A 73 12.44 4.49 5.98
C ARG A 73 11.91 4.76 4.57
N PRO A 74 10.60 4.57 4.31
CA PRO A 74 9.55 4.05 5.19
C PRO A 74 9.57 2.53 5.39
N PHE A 75 10.18 1.76 4.47
CA PHE A 75 10.37 0.31 4.58
C PHE A 75 11.86 0.00 4.69
N SER A 76 12.24 -0.79 5.69
CA SER A 76 13.60 -1.29 5.83
C SER A 76 13.95 -2.25 4.68
N ARG A 77 15.25 -2.52 4.50
CA ARG A 77 15.71 -3.47 3.50
C ARG A 77 15.11 -4.86 3.72
N ASP A 78 15.04 -5.33 4.98
CA ASP A 78 14.51 -6.66 5.28
C ASP A 78 13.00 -6.75 5.08
N GLN A 79 12.26 -5.69 5.40
CA GLN A 79 10.84 -5.59 5.05
C GLN A 79 10.61 -5.69 3.54
N ARG A 80 11.40 -4.97 2.74
CA ARG A 80 11.31 -5.06 1.27
C ARG A 80 11.73 -6.43 0.75
N ARG A 81 12.79 -7.03 1.31
CA ARG A 81 13.27 -8.36 0.96
C ARG A 81 12.17 -9.39 1.16
N TRP A 82 11.48 -9.35 2.31
CA TRP A 82 10.35 -10.25 2.57
C TRP A 82 9.25 -10.11 1.50
N VAL A 83 8.87 -8.87 1.12
CA VAL A 83 7.87 -8.64 0.07
C VAL A 83 8.36 -9.15 -1.28
N TYR A 84 9.60 -8.87 -1.66
CA TYR A 84 10.15 -9.28 -2.96
C TYR A 84 10.27 -10.79 -3.11
N THR A 85 10.76 -11.49 -2.09
CA THR A 85 10.88 -12.96 -2.12
C THR A 85 9.52 -13.62 -2.13
N SER A 86 8.58 -13.14 -1.31
CA SER A 86 7.19 -13.61 -1.28
C SER A 86 6.50 -13.44 -2.64
N ALA A 87 6.65 -12.27 -3.27
CA ALA A 87 6.07 -11.98 -4.59
C ALA A 87 6.63 -12.88 -5.70
N LYS A 88 7.88 -13.29 -5.58
CA LYS A 88 8.54 -14.17 -6.56
C LYS A 88 8.37 -15.65 -6.29
N LYS A 89 7.72 -16.07 -5.21
CA LYS A 89 7.71 -17.42 -4.66
C LYS A 89 9.13 -17.96 -4.39
N GLU A 90 10.07 -17.08 -4.09
CA GLU A 90 11.39 -17.45 -3.58
C GLU A 90 11.30 -17.76 -2.08
N ASN A 91 12.31 -18.47 -1.55
CA ASN A 91 12.37 -18.74 -0.13
C ASN A 91 12.44 -17.44 0.69
N ASN A 92 11.45 -17.20 1.54
CA ASN A 92 11.42 -16.07 2.48
C ASN A 92 11.81 -16.48 3.93
N TYR A 93 12.27 -17.71 4.12
CA TYR A 93 12.85 -18.21 5.37
C TYR A 93 14.36 -17.97 5.36
N PHE A 94 14.78 -16.75 5.57
CA PHE A 94 16.19 -16.36 5.53
C PHE A 94 16.78 -15.98 6.91
N ALA A 95 16.00 -16.20 7.97
CA ALA A 95 16.47 -15.95 9.32
C ALA A 95 17.45 -17.04 9.79
N PHE A 96 18.53 -16.61 10.44
CA PHE A 96 19.45 -17.47 11.18
C PHE A 96 19.15 -17.45 12.68
N GLY A 97 18.31 -16.54 13.09
CA GLY A 97 17.85 -16.27 14.44
C GLY A 97 17.02 -15.01 14.42
N THR A 98 16.96 -14.29 15.52
CA THR A 98 16.28 -13.01 15.65
C THR A 98 16.99 -11.95 14.79
N ASP A 99 16.26 -11.31 13.88
CA ASP A 99 16.79 -10.32 12.94
C ASP A 99 16.49 -8.87 13.37
N ASN A 100 15.51 -8.68 14.25
CA ASN A 100 15.18 -7.39 14.85
C ASN A 100 15.70 -7.30 16.29
N ASP A 101 15.89 -6.08 16.77
CA ASP A 101 16.08 -5.81 18.19
C ASP A 101 14.74 -5.99 18.92
N ILE A 102 14.50 -7.20 19.42
CA ILE A 102 13.25 -7.57 20.08
C ILE A 102 13.15 -7.07 21.54
N GLU A 103 14.24 -6.60 22.12
CA GLU A 103 14.25 -6.03 23.48
C GLU A 103 13.95 -4.53 23.48
N ASN A 104 13.57 -3.98 22.33
CA ASN A 104 13.21 -2.58 22.18
C ASN A 104 11.87 -2.24 22.83
N ASN A 105 11.82 -1.04 23.36
CA ASN A 105 10.59 -0.44 23.86
C ASN A 105 9.49 -0.42 22.77
N THR A 106 8.25 -0.70 23.14
CA THR A 106 7.08 -0.79 22.26
C THR A 106 7.08 -1.95 21.26
N TYR A 107 7.98 -2.93 21.41
CA TYR A 107 7.99 -4.11 20.54
C TYR A 107 6.81 -5.05 20.87
N PRO A 108 6.01 -5.47 19.88
CA PRO A 108 4.89 -6.37 20.11
C PRO A 108 5.36 -7.83 20.12
N ILE A 109 4.95 -8.57 21.14
CA ILE A 109 5.15 -10.02 21.25
C ILE A 109 3.82 -10.72 21.06
N ILE A 110 3.75 -11.67 20.13
CA ILE A 110 2.58 -12.51 19.89
C ILE A 110 2.76 -13.78 20.72
N LYS A 111 1.80 -14.05 21.62
CA LYS A 111 1.86 -15.20 22.51
C LYS A 111 1.41 -16.45 21.78
N HIS A 112 2.23 -17.51 21.82
CA HIS A 112 1.84 -18.83 21.34
C HIS A 112 1.05 -19.62 22.39
N ALA A 113 0.17 -20.50 21.94
CA ALA A 113 -0.54 -21.46 22.78
C ALA A 113 0.26 -22.77 22.85
N THR A 114 0.67 -23.21 24.05
CA THR A 114 1.42 -24.46 24.25
C THR A 114 0.56 -25.68 23.94
N PHE A 115 -0.71 -25.63 24.29
CA PHE A 115 -1.69 -26.70 24.02
C PHE A 115 -2.83 -26.09 23.20
N SER A 116 -2.67 -26.09 21.89
CA SER A 116 -3.67 -25.58 20.96
C SER A 116 -4.56 -26.71 20.47
N ASP A 117 -5.88 -26.54 20.57
CA ASP A 117 -6.86 -27.43 19.96
C ASP A 117 -6.95 -27.22 18.42
N VAL A 118 -6.32 -26.19 17.92
CA VAL A 118 -6.17 -25.95 16.48
C VAL A 118 -5.05 -26.83 15.98
N ALA A 119 -5.42 -27.88 15.21
CA ALA A 119 -4.46 -28.80 14.65
C ALA A 119 -3.45 -28.03 13.78
N ALA A 120 -2.19 -28.02 14.21
CA ALA A 120 -1.06 -27.50 13.42
C ALA A 120 -0.80 -28.31 12.14
N ALA A 121 -1.60 -29.32 11.90
CA ALA A 121 -1.59 -30.17 10.72
C ALA A 121 -2.47 -29.64 9.58
N SER A 122 -2.86 -28.38 9.62
CA SER A 122 -3.52 -27.79 8.48
C SER A 122 -2.62 -27.96 7.25
N PRO A 123 -3.10 -28.58 6.16
CA PRO A 123 -2.34 -28.78 4.91
C PRO A 123 -1.94 -27.47 4.23
N ILE A 124 -2.06 -26.40 4.94
CA ILE A 124 -1.75 -25.01 4.61
C ILE A 124 -0.26 -24.79 4.24
N HIS A 125 0.61 -25.74 4.56
CA HIS A 125 1.99 -25.71 4.11
C HIS A 125 2.09 -26.04 2.62
N GLY A 126 1.93 -25.00 1.76
CA GLY A 126 2.20 -25.11 0.33
C GLY A 126 1.01 -24.87 -0.62
N SER A 127 -0.23 -24.89 -0.15
CA SER A 127 -1.40 -24.59 -0.98
C SER A 127 -1.79 -23.11 -0.94
N ASP A 128 -2.41 -22.61 -2.00
CA ASP A 128 -3.06 -21.31 -2.02
C ASP A 128 -4.31 -21.39 -1.13
N ILE A 129 -4.36 -20.57 -0.07
CA ILE A 129 -5.46 -20.57 0.89
C ILE A 129 -6.30 -19.33 0.69
N GLU A 130 -7.59 -19.52 0.58
CA GLU A 130 -8.55 -18.48 0.80
C GLU A 130 -8.67 -18.24 2.31
N VAL A 131 -8.56 -17.00 2.74
CA VAL A 131 -8.81 -16.56 4.11
C VAL A 131 -9.89 -15.50 4.02
N PRO A 132 -11.17 -15.92 4.06
CA PRO A 132 -12.30 -15.02 3.84
C PRO A 132 -12.47 -14.04 5.01
N GLY A 133 -13.12 -12.92 4.79
CA GLY A 133 -13.48 -12.01 5.86
C GLY A 133 -14.41 -12.68 6.88
N ALA A 134 -14.20 -12.43 8.18
CA ALA A 134 -15.07 -12.98 9.21
C ALA A 134 -16.50 -12.43 9.13
N LYS A 135 -16.65 -11.15 8.75
CA LYS A 135 -17.94 -10.49 8.62
C LYS A 135 -18.42 -10.43 7.17
N ILE A 136 -19.74 -10.41 6.99
CA ILE A 136 -20.40 -10.16 5.71
C ILE A 136 -20.54 -8.65 5.53
N LEU A 137 -19.84 -8.10 4.54
CA LEU A 137 -19.88 -6.67 4.22
C LEU A 137 -21.30 -6.28 3.76
N GLY A 138 -21.92 -5.31 4.45
CA GLY A 138 -23.29 -4.88 4.21
C GLY A 138 -24.38 -5.82 4.77
N GLY A 139 -23.99 -6.98 5.35
CA GLY A 139 -24.93 -7.95 5.94
C GLY A 139 -25.78 -7.38 7.07
N PRO A 140 -25.20 -6.77 8.12
CA PRO A 140 -25.95 -6.22 9.24
C PRO A 140 -26.99 -5.16 8.87
N ARG A 141 -26.83 -4.49 7.73
CA ARG A 141 -27.74 -3.48 7.22
C ARG A 141 -28.65 -3.98 6.09
N GLY A 142 -28.59 -5.28 5.76
CA GLY A 142 -29.43 -5.90 4.74
C GLY A 142 -29.21 -5.35 3.33
N ARG A 143 -27.97 -4.94 2.99
CA ARG A 143 -27.68 -4.44 1.64
C ARG A 143 -27.96 -5.50 0.60
N ARG A 144 -28.57 -5.13 -0.51
CA ARG A 144 -29.02 -6.05 -1.56
C ARG A 144 -27.89 -6.93 -2.10
N TYR A 145 -26.68 -6.37 -2.24
CA TYR A 145 -25.48 -7.05 -2.71
C TYR A 145 -24.44 -7.21 -1.60
N ALA A 146 -24.90 -7.49 -0.37
CA ALA A 146 -24.00 -7.87 0.71
C ALA A 146 -23.19 -9.11 0.32
N PHE A 147 -21.92 -9.17 0.71
CA PHE A 147 -21.04 -10.28 0.35
C PHE A 147 -19.97 -10.53 1.42
N ARG A 148 -19.46 -11.75 1.45
CA ARG A 148 -18.27 -12.09 2.24
C ARG A 148 -17.03 -11.85 1.37
N PRO A 149 -16.10 -10.96 1.78
CA PRO A 149 -14.82 -10.83 1.08
C PRO A 149 -14.05 -12.16 1.11
N ALA A 150 -13.54 -12.61 -0.04
CA ALA A 150 -12.79 -13.87 -0.14
C ALA A 150 -11.39 -13.78 0.48
N SER A 151 -10.94 -12.58 0.85
CA SER A 151 -9.59 -12.36 1.39
C SER A 151 -9.61 -11.32 2.51
N VAL A 152 -8.92 -11.65 3.62
CA VAL A 152 -8.62 -10.67 4.68
C VAL A 152 -7.56 -9.65 4.26
N VAL A 153 -6.81 -9.90 3.18
CA VAL A 153 -5.78 -9.01 2.63
C VAL A 153 -6.21 -8.52 1.26
N ASN A 154 -6.34 -7.21 1.10
CA ASN A 154 -6.86 -6.60 -0.11
C ASN A 154 -6.01 -5.40 -0.55
N VAL A 155 -6.15 -4.96 -1.81
CA VAL A 155 -5.40 -3.81 -2.34
C VAL A 155 -6.12 -2.51 -2.03
N SER A 156 -5.40 -1.62 -1.35
CA SER A 156 -5.84 -0.27 -0.97
C SER A 156 -5.98 0.66 -2.16
N ALA A 157 -6.63 1.80 -1.92
CA ALA A 157 -6.87 2.86 -2.89
C ALA A 157 -5.58 3.45 -3.47
N MET A 158 -5.35 3.22 -4.75
CA MET A 158 -4.25 3.79 -5.53
C MET A 158 -4.77 4.16 -6.93
N SER A 159 -4.92 5.45 -7.21
CA SER A 159 -5.60 5.92 -8.41
C SER A 159 -4.79 5.70 -9.69
N PHE A 160 -5.51 5.38 -10.80
CA PHE A 160 -4.97 5.54 -12.13
C PHE A 160 -4.64 7.02 -12.39
N GLY A 161 -3.46 7.27 -12.92
CA GLY A 161 -2.88 8.60 -13.02
C GLY A 161 -1.78 8.83 -11.98
N SER A 162 -1.96 8.42 -10.73
CA SER A 162 -0.85 8.31 -9.77
C SER A 162 0.03 7.12 -10.11
N LEU A 163 -0.56 5.97 -10.42
CA LEU A 163 0.11 4.79 -10.94
C LEU A 163 -0.06 4.69 -12.46
N SER A 164 0.84 3.95 -13.10
CA SER A 164 0.81 3.68 -14.54
C SER A 164 -0.34 2.74 -14.92
N PRO A 165 -0.76 2.72 -16.20
CA PRO A 165 -1.69 1.74 -16.72
C PRO A 165 -1.28 0.31 -16.38
N GLN A 166 -0.02 -0.04 -16.64
CA GLN A 166 0.56 -1.36 -16.40
C GLN A 166 0.50 -1.78 -14.93
N ALA A 167 0.72 -0.85 -14.00
CA ALA A 167 0.65 -1.14 -12.57
C ALA A 167 -0.79 -1.42 -12.12
N ILE A 168 -1.76 -0.64 -12.58
CA ILE A 168 -3.19 -0.85 -12.29
C ILE A 168 -3.65 -2.20 -12.86
N GLU A 169 -3.30 -2.49 -14.11
CA GLU A 169 -3.61 -3.76 -14.77
C GLU A 169 -3.02 -4.95 -14.02
N ALA A 170 -1.74 -4.88 -13.65
CA ALA A 170 -1.07 -5.93 -12.88
C ALA A 170 -1.75 -6.20 -11.53
N MET A 171 -2.18 -5.14 -10.83
CA MET A 171 -2.88 -5.27 -9.55
C MET A 171 -4.27 -5.89 -9.74
N ASN A 172 -5.04 -5.48 -10.74
CA ASN A 172 -6.38 -6.02 -10.96
C ASN A 172 -6.36 -7.47 -11.48
N LYS A 173 -5.46 -7.81 -12.41
CA LYS A 173 -5.21 -9.21 -12.79
C LYS A 173 -4.77 -10.05 -11.60
N GLY A 174 -3.87 -9.51 -10.76
CA GLY A 174 -3.43 -10.17 -9.53
C GLY A 174 -4.58 -10.37 -8.54
N ALA A 175 -5.49 -9.43 -8.44
CA ALA A 175 -6.70 -9.53 -7.63
C ALA A 175 -7.60 -10.69 -8.08
N LYS A 176 -7.78 -10.85 -9.39
CA LYS A 176 -8.50 -11.99 -9.96
C LYS A 176 -7.82 -13.33 -9.64
N ILE A 177 -6.49 -13.41 -9.82
CA ILE A 177 -5.73 -14.65 -9.58
C ILE A 177 -5.75 -15.02 -8.09
N GLY A 178 -5.57 -14.04 -7.20
CA GLY A 178 -5.43 -14.26 -5.77
C GLY A 178 -6.73 -14.18 -4.96
N GLY A 179 -7.88 -13.90 -5.60
CA GLY A 179 -9.18 -13.84 -4.93
C GLY A 179 -9.28 -12.72 -3.89
N PHE A 180 -8.85 -11.49 -4.22
CA PHE A 180 -8.96 -10.31 -3.37
C PHE A 180 -9.48 -9.11 -4.17
N TRP A 181 -9.95 -8.05 -3.51
CA TRP A 181 -10.38 -6.86 -4.22
C TRP A 181 -9.25 -5.86 -4.50
N HIS A 182 -9.48 -5.03 -5.51
CA HIS A 182 -8.66 -3.89 -5.86
C HIS A 182 -9.48 -2.60 -5.71
N ASN A 183 -9.05 -1.68 -4.84
CA ASN A 183 -9.70 -0.38 -4.68
C ASN A 183 -9.20 0.58 -5.77
N THR A 184 -10.12 1.22 -6.51
CA THR A 184 -9.82 2.09 -7.66
C THR A 184 -9.02 3.35 -7.29
N GLY A 185 -9.05 3.74 -6.01
CA GLY A 185 -8.63 5.07 -5.61
C GLY A 185 -9.55 6.16 -6.16
N GLU A 186 -9.28 7.39 -5.80
CA GLU A 186 -10.12 8.57 -6.10
C GLU A 186 -10.01 9.10 -7.54
N GLY A 187 -9.35 8.37 -8.44
CA GLY A 187 -9.11 8.79 -9.84
C GLY A 187 -10.22 8.45 -10.82
N GLY A 188 -11.26 7.76 -10.37
CA GLY A 188 -12.30 7.17 -11.23
C GLY A 188 -11.92 5.79 -11.75
N LEU A 189 -12.84 5.13 -12.44
CA LEU A 189 -12.67 3.81 -13.02
C LEU A 189 -12.06 3.94 -14.44
N SER A 190 -10.96 3.22 -14.68
CA SER A 190 -10.32 3.11 -16.00
C SER A 190 -10.47 1.72 -16.60
N ASP A 191 -10.19 1.57 -17.90
CA ASP A 191 -10.18 0.26 -18.55
C ASP A 191 -9.10 -0.66 -17.96
N HIS A 192 -8.03 -0.10 -17.38
CA HIS A 192 -6.97 -0.84 -16.71
C HIS A 192 -7.42 -1.51 -15.39
N HIS A 193 -8.59 -1.16 -14.85
CA HIS A 193 -9.22 -1.85 -13.72
C HIS A 193 -10.11 -3.02 -14.15
N ARG A 194 -10.34 -3.25 -15.46
CA ARG A 194 -11.35 -4.17 -15.98
C ARG A 194 -10.78 -5.52 -16.39
N HIS A 195 -9.96 -6.13 -15.54
CA HIS A 195 -9.32 -7.41 -15.82
C HIS A 195 -9.89 -8.58 -14.98
N GLY A 196 -11.06 -8.37 -14.39
CA GLY A 196 -11.86 -9.42 -13.73
C GLY A 196 -11.58 -9.63 -12.25
N GLY A 197 -10.74 -8.81 -11.62
CA GLY A 197 -10.65 -8.73 -10.16
C GLY A 197 -11.80 -7.90 -9.60
N ASP A 198 -12.34 -8.30 -8.46
CA ASP A 198 -13.37 -7.54 -7.72
C ASP A 198 -12.84 -6.13 -7.39
N LEU A 199 -13.74 -5.15 -7.46
CA LEU A 199 -13.41 -3.75 -7.26
C LEU A 199 -14.14 -3.15 -6.06
N VAL A 200 -13.45 -2.23 -5.37
CA VAL A 200 -14.06 -1.23 -4.50
C VAL A 200 -13.91 0.13 -5.18
N PHE A 201 -15.04 0.78 -5.50
CA PHE A 201 -15.02 2.10 -6.13
C PHE A 201 -14.86 3.18 -5.07
N GLN A 202 -13.82 4.02 -5.17
CA GLN A 202 -13.59 5.09 -4.20
C GLN A 202 -14.06 6.44 -4.71
N ILE A 203 -14.89 7.10 -3.91
CA ILE A 203 -15.37 8.46 -4.12
C ILE A 203 -14.49 9.42 -3.33
N GLY A 204 -13.66 10.20 -4.02
CA GLY A 204 -12.90 11.30 -3.42
C GLY A 204 -13.63 12.64 -3.54
N THR A 205 -13.05 13.67 -2.94
CA THR A 205 -13.63 15.04 -2.90
C THR A 205 -13.74 15.73 -4.28
N GLY A 206 -13.05 15.19 -5.30
CA GLY A 206 -13.16 15.63 -6.68
C GLY A 206 -14.23 14.90 -7.50
N TYR A 207 -14.88 13.86 -6.94
CA TYR A 207 -15.92 13.05 -7.56
C TYR A 207 -15.57 12.51 -8.94
N PHE A 208 -14.28 12.24 -9.20
CA PHE A 208 -13.84 11.79 -10.52
C PHE A 208 -14.49 10.46 -10.91
N GLY A 209 -15.06 10.44 -12.12
CA GLY A 209 -15.83 9.32 -12.65
C GLY A 209 -17.32 9.35 -12.29
N CYS A 210 -17.74 10.10 -11.27
CA CYS A 210 -19.15 10.22 -10.83
C CYS A 210 -19.55 11.68 -10.54
N ARG A 211 -19.14 12.63 -11.40
CA ARG A 211 -19.46 14.05 -11.25
C ARG A 211 -20.12 14.65 -12.49
N ASP A 212 -20.93 15.67 -12.28
CA ASP A 212 -21.54 16.47 -13.35
C ASP A 212 -20.48 17.40 -14.03
N GLU A 213 -20.92 18.17 -14.99
CA GLU A 213 -20.10 19.14 -15.75
C GLU A 213 -19.59 20.30 -14.87
N HIS A 214 -20.24 20.53 -13.73
CA HIS A 214 -19.85 21.53 -12.74
C HIS A 214 -18.93 20.98 -11.64
N GLY A 215 -18.57 19.69 -11.72
CA GLY A 215 -17.72 19.01 -10.73
C GLY A 215 -18.43 18.58 -9.45
N ARG A 216 -19.77 18.57 -9.41
CA ARG A 216 -20.57 18.15 -8.27
C ARG A 216 -20.88 16.65 -8.36
N PHE A 217 -21.11 16.00 -7.22
CA PHE A 217 -21.51 14.60 -7.15
C PHE A 217 -22.81 14.35 -7.95
N ASP A 218 -22.79 13.32 -8.78
CA ASP A 218 -23.88 12.88 -9.65
C ASP A 218 -24.13 11.38 -9.41
N LEU A 219 -25.30 11.08 -8.84
CA LEU A 219 -25.68 9.72 -8.46
C LEU A 219 -25.93 8.82 -9.68
N ASP A 220 -26.56 9.35 -10.73
CA ASP A 220 -26.88 8.54 -11.91
C ASP A 220 -25.60 8.09 -12.62
N ARG A 221 -24.61 9.00 -12.73
CA ARG A 221 -23.29 8.64 -13.23
C ARG A 221 -22.56 7.64 -12.34
N LEU A 222 -22.72 7.72 -11.02
CA LEU A 222 -22.17 6.72 -10.12
C LEU A 222 -22.78 5.34 -10.40
N VAL A 223 -24.10 5.25 -10.51
CA VAL A 223 -24.83 3.99 -10.83
C VAL A 223 -24.30 3.40 -12.15
N ASP A 224 -24.17 4.22 -13.19
CA ASP A 224 -23.65 3.79 -14.50
C ASP A 224 -22.22 3.25 -14.38
N VAL A 225 -21.35 3.96 -13.68
CA VAL A 225 -19.93 3.57 -13.54
C VAL A 225 -19.79 2.27 -12.75
N VAL A 226 -20.43 2.16 -11.59
CA VAL A 226 -20.33 0.94 -10.75
C VAL A 226 -21.02 -0.25 -11.39
N GLY A 227 -22.11 -0.05 -12.15
CA GLY A 227 -22.80 -1.10 -12.91
C GLY A 227 -21.99 -1.61 -14.11
N SER A 228 -20.96 -0.88 -14.56
CA SER A 228 -20.15 -1.22 -15.75
C SER A 228 -18.96 -2.14 -15.46
N ALA A 229 -18.71 -2.52 -14.19
CA ALA A 229 -17.56 -3.34 -13.76
C ALA A 229 -17.92 -4.16 -12.52
N PRO A 230 -17.11 -5.15 -12.11
CA PRO A 230 -17.36 -5.98 -10.93
C PRO A 230 -17.10 -5.21 -9.62
N VAL A 231 -17.80 -4.10 -9.43
CA VAL A 231 -17.74 -3.31 -8.20
C VAL A 231 -18.56 -4.00 -7.12
N ARG A 232 -17.93 -4.29 -5.98
CA ARG A 232 -18.53 -5.00 -4.84
C ARG A 232 -18.93 -4.09 -3.69
N ALA A 233 -18.25 -2.94 -3.57
CA ALA A 233 -18.51 -1.95 -2.52
C ALA A 233 -18.11 -0.55 -2.98
N ILE A 234 -18.61 0.47 -2.28
CA ILE A 234 -18.29 1.87 -2.53
C ILE A 234 -17.67 2.45 -1.26
N GLU A 235 -16.52 3.12 -1.41
CA GLU A 235 -15.79 3.75 -0.31
C GLU A 235 -15.76 5.27 -0.48
N ILE A 236 -16.36 6.02 0.45
CA ILE A 236 -16.28 7.48 0.51
C ILE A 236 -15.01 7.86 1.27
N LYS A 237 -14.07 8.48 0.58
CA LYS A 237 -12.81 8.92 1.18
C LYS A 237 -12.97 10.31 1.81
N LEU A 238 -12.97 10.38 3.13
CA LEU A 238 -12.97 11.63 3.88
C LEU A 238 -11.54 12.19 4.00
N SER A 239 -10.56 11.32 4.31
CA SER A 239 -9.15 11.67 4.37
C SER A 239 -8.25 10.44 4.20
N GLN A 240 -6.93 10.64 4.22
CA GLN A 240 -5.92 9.56 4.20
C GLN A 240 -4.80 9.89 5.18
N GLY A 241 -4.15 8.85 5.75
CA GLY A 241 -3.15 8.98 6.80
C GLY A 241 -1.96 9.88 6.45
N ALA A 242 -1.48 9.80 5.22
CA ALA A 242 -0.31 10.56 4.78
C ALA A 242 -0.57 12.08 4.60
N LYS A 243 -1.81 12.50 4.44
CA LYS A 243 -2.15 13.93 4.24
C LYS A 243 -3.58 14.26 4.65
N PRO A 244 -3.93 14.14 5.93
CA PRO A 244 -5.26 14.49 6.41
C PRO A 244 -5.57 15.97 6.17
N GLY A 245 -6.79 16.28 5.75
CA GLY A 245 -7.23 17.64 5.50
C GLY A 245 -6.72 18.28 4.20
N LEU A 246 -5.95 17.55 3.39
CA LEU A 246 -5.54 17.99 2.05
C LEU A 246 -6.28 17.18 0.98
N GLY A 247 -6.76 17.87 -0.05
CA GLY A 247 -7.32 17.25 -1.24
C GLY A 247 -6.29 16.47 -2.07
N GLY A 248 -6.77 15.75 -3.08
CA GLY A 248 -5.91 15.08 -4.05
C GLY A 248 -5.11 16.08 -4.88
N HIS A 249 -3.87 15.74 -5.21
CA HIS A 249 -3.04 16.48 -6.16
C HIS A 249 -2.42 15.52 -7.18
N LEU A 250 -2.67 15.79 -8.46
CA LEU A 250 -2.02 15.10 -9.57
C LEU A 250 -1.31 16.14 -10.45
N PRO A 251 0.03 16.09 -10.55
CA PRO A 251 0.79 17.01 -11.39
C PRO A 251 0.35 16.95 -12.86
N GLY A 252 0.29 18.09 -13.55
CA GLY A 252 -0.13 18.21 -14.95
C GLY A 252 0.69 17.35 -15.90
N ALA A 253 1.98 17.13 -15.61
CA ALA A 253 2.83 16.23 -16.38
C ALA A 253 2.29 14.79 -16.46
N LYS A 254 1.50 14.36 -15.47
CA LYS A 254 0.83 13.04 -15.46
C LYS A 254 -0.57 13.05 -16.09
N VAL A 255 -1.15 14.21 -16.36
CA VAL A 255 -2.52 14.33 -16.89
C VAL A 255 -2.50 14.21 -18.42
N ASN A 256 -2.48 12.97 -18.90
CA ASN A 256 -2.63 12.66 -20.33
C ASN A 256 -4.11 12.74 -20.78
N ALA A 257 -4.38 12.50 -22.07
CA ALA A 257 -5.73 12.60 -22.64
C ALA A 257 -6.72 11.60 -21.99
N GLU A 258 -6.27 10.38 -21.67
CA GLU A 258 -7.10 9.36 -21.04
C GLU A 258 -7.51 9.75 -19.63
N ILE A 259 -6.55 10.18 -18.82
CA ILE A 259 -6.78 10.65 -17.44
C ILE A 259 -7.67 11.88 -17.44
N ALA A 260 -7.43 12.83 -18.39
CA ALA A 260 -8.26 14.01 -18.55
C ALA A 260 -9.73 13.65 -18.85
N ARG A 261 -9.96 12.68 -19.72
CA ARG A 261 -11.31 12.16 -20.05
C ARG A 261 -11.98 11.50 -18.85
N ILE A 262 -11.28 10.59 -18.15
CA ILE A 262 -11.84 9.85 -17.01
C ILE A 262 -12.19 10.80 -15.86
N ARG A 263 -11.31 11.77 -15.58
CA ARG A 263 -11.51 12.73 -14.50
C ARG A 263 -12.37 13.93 -14.90
N GLY A 264 -12.69 14.11 -16.18
CA GLY A 264 -13.38 15.28 -16.72
C GLY A 264 -12.62 16.59 -16.45
N VAL A 265 -11.29 16.60 -16.67
CA VAL A 265 -10.39 17.73 -16.42
C VAL A 265 -9.61 18.10 -17.67
N GLN A 266 -8.92 19.25 -17.65
CA GLN A 266 -8.09 19.68 -18.76
C GLN A 266 -6.75 18.92 -18.77
N GLN A 267 -6.37 18.37 -19.94
CA GLN A 267 -5.08 17.72 -20.14
C GLN A 267 -3.90 18.67 -19.85
N GLY A 268 -2.84 18.13 -19.26
CA GLY A 268 -1.58 18.85 -19.06
C GLY A 268 -1.60 19.90 -17.94
N ARG A 269 -2.69 19.99 -17.17
CA ARG A 269 -2.80 20.89 -16.02
C ARG A 269 -2.85 20.12 -14.71
N ASP A 270 -2.31 20.73 -13.66
CA ASP A 270 -2.43 20.20 -12.30
C ASP A 270 -3.89 20.02 -11.91
N VAL A 271 -4.19 18.86 -11.33
CA VAL A 271 -5.53 18.54 -10.82
C VAL A 271 -5.49 18.55 -9.31
N VAL A 272 -6.16 19.52 -8.72
CA VAL A 272 -6.29 19.66 -7.25
C VAL A 272 -7.73 19.43 -6.88
N SER A 273 -7.98 18.49 -5.98
CA SER A 273 -9.32 18.25 -5.41
C SER A 273 -9.55 19.14 -4.19
N PRO A 274 -10.81 19.51 -3.87
CA PRO A 274 -11.13 20.19 -2.62
C PRO A 274 -10.65 19.41 -1.39
N SER A 275 -10.44 20.10 -0.28
CA SER A 275 -10.07 19.47 0.99
C SER A 275 -11.23 18.75 1.69
N ARG A 276 -12.48 19.01 1.27
CA ARG A 276 -13.71 18.42 1.82
C ARG A 276 -14.72 18.13 0.72
N HIS A 277 -15.65 17.23 1.02
CA HIS A 277 -16.79 16.99 0.15
C HIS A 277 -17.72 18.19 0.06
N THR A 278 -18.34 18.37 -1.09
CA THR A 278 -19.38 19.39 -1.34
C THR A 278 -20.80 18.82 -1.29
N ALA A 279 -20.93 17.48 -1.36
CA ALA A 279 -22.21 16.79 -1.32
C ALA A 279 -22.81 16.70 0.11
N PHE A 280 -21.97 16.92 1.13
CA PHE A 280 -22.38 16.90 2.54
C PHE A 280 -21.44 17.78 3.38
N ARG A 281 -21.93 18.29 4.51
CA ARG A 281 -21.21 19.24 5.39
C ARG A 281 -21.01 18.71 6.80
N ASP A 282 -21.82 17.72 7.20
CA ASP A 282 -21.80 17.12 8.52
C ASP A 282 -22.10 15.60 8.43
N VAL A 283 -22.16 14.94 9.58
CA VAL A 283 -22.36 13.48 9.67
C VAL A 283 -23.77 13.09 9.23
N ASP A 284 -24.78 13.87 9.54
CA ASP A 284 -26.16 13.59 9.15
C ASP A 284 -26.34 13.63 7.63
N GLU A 285 -25.87 14.69 6.97
CA GLU A 285 -25.87 14.80 5.51
C GLU A 285 -25.01 13.70 4.86
N MET A 286 -23.88 13.33 5.47
CA MET A 286 -23.04 12.24 5.00
C MET A 286 -23.79 10.90 5.03
N LEU A 287 -24.47 10.59 6.13
CA LEU A 287 -25.25 9.36 6.26
C LEU A 287 -26.42 9.31 5.28
N ASP A 288 -27.09 10.43 5.01
CA ASP A 288 -28.12 10.52 3.98
C ASP A 288 -27.56 10.22 2.58
N VAL A 289 -26.34 10.70 2.27
CA VAL A 289 -25.65 10.37 1.02
C VAL A 289 -25.26 8.89 0.97
N VAL A 290 -24.79 8.31 2.08
CA VAL A 290 -24.46 6.88 2.19
C VAL A 290 -25.69 6.02 1.87
N GLU A 291 -26.83 6.27 2.53
CA GLU A 291 -28.06 5.50 2.29
C GLU A 291 -28.58 5.70 0.86
N LYS A 292 -28.56 6.93 0.35
CA LYS A 292 -28.96 7.23 -1.03
C LYS A 292 -28.13 6.47 -2.06
N ILE A 293 -26.83 6.34 -1.85
CA ILE A 293 -25.93 5.54 -2.71
C ILE A 293 -26.26 4.05 -2.57
N ALA A 294 -26.40 3.57 -1.33
CA ALA A 294 -26.70 2.16 -1.07
C ALA A 294 -28.05 1.73 -1.68
N ASP A 295 -29.09 2.55 -1.55
CA ASP A 295 -30.40 2.31 -2.13
C ASP A 295 -30.35 2.27 -3.66
N ALA A 296 -29.67 3.21 -4.28
CA ALA A 296 -29.57 3.30 -5.73
C ALA A 296 -28.75 2.17 -6.36
N THR A 297 -27.67 1.73 -5.68
CA THR A 297 -26.74 0.73 -6.22
C THR A 297 -26.98 -0.68 -5.67
N GLY A 298 -27.58 -0.80 -4.49
CA GLY A 298 -27.67 -2.04 -3.72
C GLY A 298 -26.34 -2.49 -3.09
N LEU A 299 -25.26 -1.75 -3.27
CA LEU A 299 -23.92 -2.09 -2.80
C LEU A 299 -23.68 -1.64 -1.35
N PRO A 300 -22.81 -2.33 -0.60
CA PRO A 300 -22.30 -1.82 0.66
C PRO A 300 -21.55 -0.50 0.47
N VAL A 301 -21.77 0.47 1.38
CA VAL A 301 -21.14 1.79 1.35
C VAL A 301 -20.43 2.04 2.67
N GLY A 302 -19.15 2.34 2.60
CA GLY A 302 -18.34 2.67 3.76
C GLY A 302 -17.54 3.96 3.60
N ILE A 303 -16.77 4.27 4.62
CA ILE A 303 -15.92 5.45 4.65
C ILE A 303 -14.45 5.07 4.87
N LYS A 304 -13.55 5.91 4.36
CA LYS A 304 -12.12 5.87 4.70
C LYS A 304 -11.69 7.18 5.30
N SER A 305 -11.03 7.13 6.47
CA SER A 305 -10.49 8.32 7.12
C SER A 305 -9.21 8.03 7.90
N ALA A 306 -8.38 9.03 8.01
CA ALA A 306 -7.36 9.13 9.05
C ALA A 306 -8.03 9.53 10.38
N VAL A 307 -7.31 9.32 11.48
CA VAL A 307 -7.78 9.69 12.82
C VAL A 307 -6.95 10.85 13.35
N GLY A 308 -7.63 11.89 13.78
CA GLY A 308 -7.06 13.05 14.45
C GLY A 308 -8.01 13.52 15.56
N GLU A 309 -8.90 14.44 15.25
CA GLU A 309 -9.94 14.93 16.15
C GLU A 309 -11.07 13.89 16.26
N MET A 310 -11.58 13.64 17.48
CA MET A 310 -12.52 12.57 17.78
C MET A 310 -14.00 12.91 17.62
N GLY A 311 -14.37 14.18 17.61
CA GLY A 311 -15.78 14.63 17.58
C GLY A 311 -16.56 14.14 16.37
N PHE A 312 -15.91 13.97 15.21
CA PHE A 312 -16.51 13.31 14.06
C PHE A 312 -16.90 11.86 14.36
N TRP A 313 -16.01 11.11 15.00
CA TRP A 313 -16.23 9.69 15.32
C TRP A 313 -17.29 9.49 16.38
N GLU A 314 -17.32 10.39 17.39
CA GLU A 314 -18.35 10.41 18.44
C GLU A 314 -19.72 10.64 17.82
N THR A 315 -19.84 11.68 16.98
CA THR A 315 -21.09 12.00 16.29
C THR A 315 -21.53 10.85 15.38
N LEU A 316 -20.61 10.22 14.64
CA LEU A 316 -20.92 9.09 13.77
C LEU A 316 -21.45 7.90 14.57
N ALA A 317 -20.80 7.54 15.68
CA ALA A 317 -21.23 6.45 16.54
C ALA A 317 -22.63 6.73 17.15
N ASP A 318 -22.87 7.95 17.62
CA ASP A 318 -24.16 8.36 18.16
C ASP A 318 -25.29 8.26 17.12
N ARG A 319 -25.00 8.66 15.86
CA ARG A 319 -25.99 8.58 14.77
C ARG A 319 -26.24 7.15 14.27
N MET A 320 -25.31 6.24 14.48
CA MET A 320 -25.46 4.83 14.08
C MET A 320 -26.12 3.96 15.14
N ASP A 321 -26.32 4.48 16.34
CA ASP A 321 -26.90 3.73 17.47
C ASP A 321 -28.36 3.33 17.21
N ASP A 322 -29.16 4.19 16.56
CA ASP A 322 -30.56 3.92 16.21
C ASP A 322 -30.75 2.87 15.08
N ALA A 323 -29.66 2.40 14.47
CA ALA A 323 -29.61 1.41 13.39
C ALA A 323 -30.33 1.77 12.08
N GLN A 324 -30.91 2.97 11.95
CA GLN A 324 -31.64 3.36 10.73
C GLN A 324 -30.71 3.76 9.60
N ARG A 325 -29.66 4.55 9.91
CA ARG A 325 -28.64 4.98 8.95
C ARG A 325 -27.26 4.55 9.43
N GLY A 326 -26.32 4.33 8.52
CA GLY A 326 -24.96 4.05 8.91
C GLY A 326 -24.07 3.56 7.77
N VAL A 327 -22.79 3.51 8.05
CA VAL A 327 -21.81 2.94 7.13
C VAL A 327 -21.71 1.42 7.31
N ASP A 328 -21.46 0.71 6.23
CA ASP A 328 -21.33 -0.75 6.24
C ASP A 328 -19.90 -1.17 6.63
N PHE A 329 -18.92 -0.31 6.36
CA PHE A 329 -17.53 -0.54 6.75
C PHE A 329 -16.82 0.79 7.01
N VAL A 330 -15.76 0.71 7.83
CA VAL A 330 -14.88 1.83 8.14
C VAL A 330 -13.44 1.43 7.86
N THR A 331 -12.79 2.15 6.96
CA THR A 331 -11.35 2.01 6.71
C THR A 331 -10.59 3.08 7.50
N ILE A 332 -9.87 2.66 8.54
CA ILE A 332 -8.95 3.53 9.28
C ILE A 332 -7.59 3.52 8.57
N ASP A 333 -7.14 4.69 8.14
CA ASP A 333 -5.85 4.87 7.46
C ASP A 333 -4.85 5.55 8.40
N GLY A 334 -3.92 4.78 8.93
CA GLY A 334 -2.92 5.27 9.88
C GLY A 334 -1.94 6.30 9.29
N GLY A 335 -1.35 7.10 10.15
CA GLY A 335 -0.33 8.09 9.80
C GLY A 335 0.90 7.49 9.10
N GLU A 336 1.14 6.17 9.27
CA GLU A 336 2.17 5.43 8.54
C GLU A 336 1.88 5.28 7.05
N GLY A 337 0.72 5.70 6.56
CA GLY A 337 0.40 5.76 5.14
C GLY A 337 1.42 6.56 4.35
N GLY A 338 1.38 6.52 3.04
CA GLY A 338 2.31 7.27 2.20
C GLY A 338 1.65 7.79 0.93
N THR A 339 2.18 8.87 0.41
CA THR A 339 1.76 9.46 -0.87
C THR A 339 2.92 10.20 -1.51
N GLY A 340 2.92 10.33 -2.84
CA GLY A 340 3.85 11.23 -3.55
C GLY A 340 3.34 12.67 -3.64
N ALA A 341 2.26 13.04 -2.93
CA ALA A 341 1.56 14.31 -3.14
C ALA A 341 1.29 15.08 -1.84
N ALA A 342 2.15 14.91 -0.83
CA ALA A 342 2.04 15.65 0.44
C ALA A 342 3.37 16.30 0.82
N PRO A 343 3.32 17.45 1.54
CA PRO A 343 4.47 17.94 2.27
C PRO A 343 4.87 16.96 3.38
N LEU A 344 6.18 16.78 3.61
CA LEU A 344 6.71 15.81 4.57
C LEU A 344 6.14 16.00 5.99
N VAL A 345 5.90 17.25 6.40
CA VAL A 345 5.29 17.55 7.71
C VAL A 345 3.92 16.91 7.91
N PHE A 346 3.14 16.72 6.82
CA PHE A 346 1.87 16.01 6.90
C PHE A 346 2.06 14.51 7.08
N GLU A 347 3.02 13.91 6.39
CA GLU A 347 3.33 12.49 6.49
C GLU A 347 3.90 12.12 7.88
N ASP A 348 4.67 13.02 8.48
CA ASP A 348 5.38 12.72 9.71
C ASP A 348 4.67 13.20 10.99
N ASN A 349 3.72 14.16 10.89
CA ASN A 349 3.23 14.86 12.10
C ASN A 349 1.71 15.07 12.15
N VAL A 350 0.96 14.72 11.12
CA VAL A 350 -0.48 14.96 11.08
C VAL A 350 -1.23 13.63 10.95
N SER A 351 -2.14 13.35 11.85
CA SER A 351 -2.88 12.14 12.15
C SER A 351 -2.16 11.17 13.09
N PHE A 352 -2.95 10.37 13.79
CA PHE A 352 -2.42 9.33 14.66
C PHE A 352 -1.85 8.16 13.86
N PRO A 353 -0.78 7.50 14.37
CA PRO A 353 -0.38 6.19 13.90
C PRO A 353 -1.54 5.19 14.00
N PHE A 354 -1.53 4.19 13.10
CA PHE A 354 -2.64 3.26 12.93
C PHE A 354 -3.14 2.66 14.26
N ARG A 355 -2.24 2.08 15.05
CA ARG A 355 -2.62 1.37 16.28
C ARG A 355 -3.36 2.27 17.26
N THR A 356 -2.86 3.48 17.45
CA THR A 356 -3.47 4.47 18.36
C THR A 356 -4.79 4.99 17.82
N GLY A 357 -4.81 5.41 16.56
CA GLY A 357 -6.03 5.93 15.93
C GLY A 357 -7.13 4.89 15.84
N PHE A 358 -6.80 3.67 15.40
CA PHE A 358 -7.75 2.57 15.32
C PHE A 358 -8.35 2.22 16.69
N ALA A 359 -7.49 2.06 17.72
CA ALA A 359 -7.95 1.67 19.05
C ALA A 359 -8.91 2.70 19.67
N GLN A 360 -8.65 4.01 19.47
CA GLN A 360 -9.54 5.07 19.95
C GLN A 360 -10.91 5.00 19.29
N VAL A 361 -10.94 4.88 17.95
CA VAL A 361 -12.21 4.80 17.21
C VAL A 361 -12.95 3.49 17.53
N TYR A 362 -12.25 2.35 17.50
CA TYR A 362 -12.85 1.04 17.81
C TYR A 362 -13.47 1.04 19.21
N GLY A 363 -12.74 1.52 20.24
CA GLY A 363 -13.22 1.60 21.61
C GLY A 363 -14.48 2.45 21.76
N LEU A 364 -14.57 3.56 21.02
CA LEU A 364 -15.75 4.41 20.99
C LEU A 364 -17.00 3.70 20.47
N PHE A 365 -16.87 2.90 19.40
CA PHE A 365 -17.96 2.09 18.84
C PHE A 365 -18.24 0.85 19.69
N ALA A 366 -17.23 0.27 20.33
CA ALA A 366 -17.38 -0.86 21.22
C ALA A 366 -18.18 -0.51 22.49
N GLN A 367 -18.05 0.69 23.03
CA GLN A 367 -18.87 1.21 24.13
C GLN A 367 -20.35 1.25 23.81
N ARG A 368 -20.70 1.31 22.52
CA ARG A 368 -22.08 1.36 21.99
C ARG A 368 -22.54 0.03 21.38
N GLU A 369 -21.76 -1.03 21.53
CA GLU A 369 -22.02 -2.36 20.97
C GLU A 369 -22.22 -2.36 19.44
N LEU A 370 -21.54 -1.44 18.74
CA LEU A 370 -21.68 -1.26 17.29
C LEU A 370 -20.63 -2.01 16.47
N THR A 371 -19.63 -2.61 17.11
CA THR A 371 -18.46 -3.18 16.41
C THR A 371 -18.83 -4.33 15.47
N ASP A 372 -19.82 -5.14 15.79
CA ASP A 372 -20.28 -6.25 14.94
C ASP A 372 -21.16 -5.79 13.76
N ARG A 373 -21.69 -4.57 13.83
CA ARG A 373 -22.50 -3.99 12.74
C ARG A 373 -21.66 -3.37 11.64
N ILE A 374 -20.34 -3.24 11.84
CA ILE A 374 -19.40 -2.58 10.95
C ILE A 374 -18.28 -3.55 10.60
N THR A 375 -17.87 -3.61 9.34
CA THR A 375 -16.64 -4.28 8.96
C THR A 375 -15.47 -3.28 9.11
N TRP A 376 -14.53 -3.63 9.99
CA TRP A 376 -13.36 -2.79 10.29
C TRP A 376 -12.21 -3.11 9.36
N ILE A 377 -11.73 -2.11 8.63
CA ILE A 377 -10.65 -2.27 7.67
C ILE A 377 -9.46 -1.43 8.11
N GLY A 378 -8.30 -2.06 8.24
CA GLY A 378 -7.06 -1.38 8.57
C GLY A 378 -6.25 -1.03 7.32
N ALA A 379 -5.66 0.17 7.27
CA ALA A 379 -4.69 0.60 6.27
C ALA A 379 -3.58 1.43 6.94
N GLY A 380 -2.38 1.44 6.35
CA GLY A 380 -1.22 2.14 6.90
C GLY A 380 -0.09 1.19 7.29
N LYS A 381 0.69 0.74 6.29
CA LYS A 381 1.85 -0.16 6.46
C LYS A 381 1.50 -1.50 7.15
N LEU A 382 0.34 -2.08 6.84
CA LEU A 382 -0.14 -3.34 7.41
C LEU A 382 0.18 -4.57 6.55
N GLY A 383 0.87 -4.42 5.43
CA GLY A 383 1.18 -5.51 4.50
C GLY A 383 2.41 -6.35 4.90
N LEU A 384 2.78 -6.36 6.17
CA LEU A 384 3.82 -7.20 6.77
C LEU A 384 3.19 -8.05 7.88
N PRO A 385 3.54 -9.34 8.05
CA PRO A 385 2.85 -10.24 8.96
C PRO A 385 2.71 -9.71 10.39
N ALA A 386 3.78 -9.24 11.01
CA ALA A 386 3.76 -8.74 12.38
C ALA A 386 2.82 -7.53 12.56
N ASN A 387 2.85 -6.57 11.63
CA ASN A 387 1.98 -5.40 11.69
C ASN A 387 0.50 -5.78 11.52
N ALA A 388 0.23 -6.69 10.58
CA ALA A 388 -1.12 -7.18 10.32
C ALA A 388 -1.69 -7.93 11.55
N ILE A 389 -0.93 -8.83 12.16
CA ILE A 389 -1.37 -9.59 13.35
C ILE A 389 -1.76 -8.65 14.50
N VAL A 390 -0.95 -7.62 14.77
CA VAL A 390 -1.30 -6.64 15.82
C VAL A 390 -2.57 -5.85 15.45
N ALA A 391 -2.77 -5.54 14.16
CA ALA A 391 -4.00 -4.89 13.71
C ALA A 391 -5.23 -5.80 13.92
N PHE A 392 -5.14 -7.08 13.55
CA PHE A 392 -6.20 -8.06 13.82
C PHE A 392 -6.48 -8.20 15.32
N ALA A 393 -5.44 -8.26 16.15
CA ALA A 393 -5.60 -8.32 17.61
C ALA A 393 -6.28 -7.08 18.21
N LEU A 394 -6.28 -5.95 17.51
CA LEU A 394 -7.04 -4.75 17.89
C LEU A 394 -8.50 -4.78 17.40
N GLY A 395 -8.93 -5.76 16.60
CA GLY A 395 -10.31 -5.90 16.12
C GLY A 395 -10.51 -5.53 14.65
N VAL A 396 -9.46 -5.49 13.86
CA VAL A 396 -9.56 -5.35 12.40
C VAL A 396 -10.12 -6.63 11.80
N ASP A 397 -11.08 -6.52 10.87
CA ASP A 397 -11.63 -7.65 10.12
C ASP A 397 -10.87 -7.91 8.82
N LEU A 398 -10.38 -6.85 8.17
CA LEU A 398 -9.69 -6.87 6.88
C LEU A 398 -8.55 -5.85 6.86
N ILE A 399 -7.51 -6.11 6.09
CA ILE A 399 -6.45 -5.12 5.85
C ILE A 399 -6.36 -4.74 4.37
N ASN A 400 -6.09 -3.47 4.12
CA ASN A 400 -5.83 -2.92 2.80
C ASN A 400 -4.36 -2.52 2.68
N VAL A 401 -3.65 -3.09 1.69
CA VAL A 401 -2.22 -2.86 1.44
C VAL A 401 -2.00 -2.00 0.21
N ALA A 402 -1.08 -1.04 0.27
CA ALA A 402 -0.78 -0.12 -0.82
C ALA A 402 0.68 -0.21 -1.27
N ARG A 403 1.61 0.34 -0.49
CA ARG A 403 3.03 0.40 -0.87
C ARG A 403 3.67 -0.98 -0.95
N GLU A 404 3.25 -1.91 -0.11
CA GLU A 404 3.67 -3.30 -0.16
C GLU A 404 3.20 -3.97 -1.45
N ALA A 405 1.98 -3.67 -1.91
CA ALA A 405 1.49 -4.10 -3.23
C ALA A 405 2.33 -3.51 -4.37
N MET A 406 2.71 -2.23 -4.27
CA MET A 406 3.63 -1.62 -5.24
C MET A 406 5.02 -2.29 -5.22
N LEU A 407 5.56 -2.61 -4.04
CA LEU A 407 6.82 -3.35 -3.91
C LEU A 407 6.71 -4.73 -4.59
N ALA A 408 5.62 -5.45 -4.36
CA ALA A 408 5.38 -6.77 -4.95
C ALA A 408 5.42 -6.74 -6.49
N ILE A 409 4.87 -5.70 -7.12
CA ILE A 409 4.90 -5.54 -8.58
C ILE A 409 6.17 -4.88 -9.13
N GLY A 410 7.13 -4.50 -8.27
CA GLY A 410 8.46 -4.04 -8.69
C GLY A 410 8.86 -2.62 -8.30
N CYS A 411 8.15 -1.95 -7.40
CA CYS A 411 8.63 -0.70 -6.80
C CYS A 411 9.92 -0.98 -6.00
N ILE A 412 10.89 -0.08 -6.09
CA ILE A 412 12.17 -0.16 -5.38
C ILE A 412 12.32 0.94 -4.32
N GLN A 413 11.23 1.60 -3.95
CA GLN A 413 11.24 2.73 -3.00
C GLN A 413 12.13 3.91 -3.46
N ALA A 414 12.15 4.19 -4.77
CA ALA A 414 12.97 5.27 -5.33
C ALA A 414 12.48 6.67 -4.95
N GLN A 415 11.31 6.80 -4.31
CA GLN A 415 10.70 8.06 -3.85
C GLN A 415 10.56 9.13 -4.95
N LYS A 416 10.41 8.69 -6.22
CA LYS A 416 10.20 9.56 -7.40
C LYS A 416 8.72 9.60 -7.85
N CYS A 417 7.78 9.19 -6.98
CA CYS A 417 6.36 9.04 -7.35
C CYS A 417 5.69 10.34 -7.79
N HIS A 418 6.16 11.49 -7.27
CA HIS A 418 5.62 12.82 -7.59
C HIS A 418 6.20 13.42 -8.89
N THR A 419 7.29 12.87 -9.44
CA THR A 419 8.08 13.50 -10.52
C THR A 419 7.73 13.05 -11.93
N ASP A 420 6.88 12.02 -12.07
CA ASP A 420 6.66 11.28 -13.33
C ASP A 420 7.89 10.51 -13.86
N HIS A 421 8.96 10.41 -13.06
CA HIS A 421 10.22 9.73 -13.41
C HIS A 421 10.47 8.48 -12.55
N CYS A 422 9.41 7.71 -12.27
CA CYS A 422 9.55 6.44 -11.56
C CYS A 422 10.38 5.45 -12.39
N PRO A 423 11.58 5.02 -11.93
CA PRO A 423 12.49 4.23 -12.75
C PRO A 423 11.98 2.81 -13.06
N THR A 424 11.02 2.31 -12.31
CA THR A 424 10.45 0.96 -12.47
C THR A 424 9.10 0.94 -13.18
N GLY A 425 8.62 2.09 -13.64
CA GLY A 425 7.35 2.17 -14.37
C GLY A 425 6.08 2.08 -13.51
N VAL A 426 6.20 1.96 -12.18
CA VAL A 426 5.02 1.79 -11.30
C VAL A 426 4.22 3.09 -11.16
N ALA A 427 4.87 4.22 -10.88
CA ALA A 427 4.20 5.49 -10.56
C ALA A 427 4.54 6.59 -11.58
N THR A 428 4.34 6.31 -12.86
CA THR A 428 4.61 7.23 -13.96
C THR A 428 3.57 7.09 -15.07
N GLN A 429 3.36 8.16 -15.83
CA GLN A 429 2.59 8.17 -17.07
C GLN A 429 3.50 8.24 -18.31
N ASN A 430 4.83 8.28 -18.11
CA ASN A 430 5.80 8.24 -19.20
C ASN A 430 5.80 6.83 -19.85
N PRO A 431 5.40 6.70 -21.14
CA PRO A 431 5.28 5.39 -21.78
C PRO A 431 6.60 4.63 -21.87
N TRP A 432 7.73 5.34 -21.96
CA TRP A 432 9.05 4.73 -22.04
C TRP A 432 9.45 4.04 -20.73
N LEU A 433 9.13 4.65 -19.59
CA LEU A 433 9.37 4.07 -18.27
C LEU A 433 8.34 2.98 -17.95
N ALA A 434 7.06 3.25 -18.23
CA ALA A 434 5.96 2.33 -17.92
C ALA A 434 6.07 0.99 -18.66
N ARG A 435 6.61 0.96 -19.89
CA ARG A 435 6.83 -0.27 -20.68
C ARG A 435 7.73 -1.31 -19.99
N GLY A 436 8.55 -0.88 -19.01
CA GLY A 436 9.41 -1.79 -18.24
C GLY A 436 8.65 -2.66 -17.24
N LEU A 437 7.37 -2.37 -17.00
CA LEU A 437 6.51 -3.14 -16.12
C LEU A 437 5.60 -4.03 -16.99
N ASP A 438 5.84 -5.34 -16.99
CA ASP A 438 5.00 -6.33 -17.67
C ASP A 438 3.81 -6.69 -16.78
N PRO A 439 2.55 -6.33 -17.14
CA PRO A 439 1.38 -6.58 -16.31
C PRO A 439 1.12 -8.07 -16.07
N GLU A 440 1.42 -8.94 -17.05
CA GLU A 440 1.16 -10.36 -16.92
C GLU A 440 2.06 -10.99 -15.84
N GLN A 441 3.37 -10.78 -15.94
CA GLN A 441 4.31 -11.27 -14.93
C GLN A 441 4.04 -10.66 -13.55
N LYS A 442 3.73 -9.35 -13.50
CA LYS A 442 3.54 -8.65 -12.22
C LYS A 442 2.22 -9.00 -11.55
N SER A 443 1.21 -9.42 -12.30
CA SER A 443 -0.05 -9.94 -11.71
C SER A 443 0.18 -11.19 -10.88
N HIS A 444 1.00 -12.11 -11.36
CA HIS A 444 1.39 -13.29 -10.58
C HIS A 444 2.17 -12.89 -9.31
N ARG A 445 3.09 -11.91 -9.40
CA ARG A 445 3.79 -11.43 -8.20
C ARG A 445 2.85 -10.80 -7.18
N MET A 446 1.85 -10.06 -7.64
CA MET A 446 0.84 -9.47 -6.77
C MET A 446 0.04 -10.55 -6.04
N ALA A 447 -0.46 -11.55 -6.78
CA ALA A 447 -1.19 -12.69 -6.22
C ALA A 447 -0.33 -13.47 -5.22
N ASN A 448 0.91 -13.81 -5.57
CA ASN A 448 1.84 -14.55 -4.72
C ASN A 448 2.12 -13.84 -3.39
N TYR A 449 2.30 -12.52 -3.44
CA TYR A 449 2.53 -11.72 -2.24
C TYR A 449 1.33 -11.82 -1.28
N VAL A 450 0.09 -11.61 -1.79
CA VAL A 450 -1.13 -11.69 -0.95
C VAL A 450 -1.33 -13.11 -0.41
N GLN A 451 -1.13 -14.13 -1.22
CA GLN A 451 -1.21 -15.54 -0.82
C GLN A 451 -0.20 -15.87 0.28
N THR A 452 1.05 -15.39 0.13
CA THR A 452 2.10 -15.59 1.15
C THR A 452 1.73 -14.88 2.45
N LEU A 453 1.25 -13.64 2.39
CA LEU A 453 0.83 -12.90 3.58
C LEU A 453 -0.34 -13.61 4.29
N ARG A 454 -1.38 -14.03 3.56
CA ARG A 454 -2.49 -14.80 4.13
C ARG A 454 -2.00 -16.06 4.84
N ARG A 455 -1.12 -16.83 4.18
CA ARG A 455 -0.53 -18.04 4.76
C ARG A 455 0.23 -17.75 6.06
N ASP A 456 1.05 -16.72 6.09
CA ASP A 456 1.81 -16.36 7.28
C ASP A 456 0.89 -15.85 8.40
N LEU A 457 -0.19 -15.14 8.07
CA LEU A 457 -1.22 -14.72 9.04
C LEU A 457 -1.91 -15.94 9.68
N VAL A 458 -2.31 -16.92 8.89
CA VAL A 458 -2.93 -18.15 9.41
C VAL A 458 -1.96 -18.92 10.30
N LYS A 459 -0.71 -19.11 9.88
CA LYS A 459 0.31 -19.79 10.70
C LYS A 459 0.50 -19.16 12.07
N VAL A 460 0.55 -17.82 12.11
CA VAL A 460 0.70 -17.10 13.39
C VAL A 460 -0.59 -17.21 14.21
N SER A 461 -1.76 -17.19 13.59
CA SER A 461 -3.04 -17.36 14.26
C SER A 461 -3.15 -18.76 14.88
N GLU A 462 -2.79 -19.81 14.15
CA GLU A 462 -2.74 -21.19 14.65
C GLU A 462 -1.75 -21.36 15.79
N ALA A 463 -0.57 -20.74 15.70
CA ALA A 463 0.39 -20.72 16.79
C ALA A 463 -0.15 -20.02 18.05
N ALA A 464 -1.01 -19.01 17.89
CA ALA A 464 -1.69 -18.34 18.98
C ALA A 464 -2.97 -19.08 19.47
N GLY A 465 -3.33 -20.21 18.85
CA GLY A 465 -4.46 -21.05 19.25
C GLY A 465 -5.80 -20.71 18.61
N VAL A 466 -5.81 -19.93 17.50
CA VAL A 466 -7.04 -19.58 16.78
C VAL A 466 -6.90 -19.90 15.28
N ARG A 467 -8.00 -20.25 14.63
CA ARG A 467 -8.00 -20.71 13.21
C ARG A 467 -7.96 -19.57 12.18
N HIS A 468 -8.30 -18.35 12.59
CA HIS A 468 -8.46 -17.25 11.66
C HIS A 468 -7.89 -15.95 12.24
N PRO A 469 -7.23 -15.08 11.44
CA PRO A 469 -6.64 -13.85 11.94
C PRO A 469 -7.62 -12.92 12.68
N ALA A 470 -8.87 -12.81 12.22
CA ALA A 470 -9.88 -11.99 12.89
C ALA A 470 -10.36 -12.55 14.27
N LEU A 471 -9.92 -13.74 14.65
CA LEU A 471 -10.16 -14.31 15.98
C LEU A 471 -9.04 -14.01 16.96
N LEU A 472 -7.95 -13.40 16.50
CA LEU A 472 -6.94 -12.83 17.39
C LEU A 472 -7.55 -11.65 18.14
N GLY A 473 -7.35 -11.63 19.45
CA GLY A 473 -7.77 -10.51 20.30
C GLY A 473 -6.61 -9.95 21.10
N PRO A 474 -6.84 -8.86 21.84
CA PRO A 474 -5.78 -8.18 22.61
C PRO A 474 -5.05 -9.09 23.62
N GLN A 475 -5.70 -10.16 24.08
CA GLN A 475 -5.11 -11.15 24.98
C GLN A 475 -3.95 -11.95 24.34
N HIS A 476 -3.82 -11.97 23.03
CA HIS A 476 -2.76 -12.70 22.32
C HIS A 476 -1.50 -11.88 22.10
N VAL A 477 -1.49 -10.59 22.46
CA VAL A 477 -0.36 -9.69 22.22
C VAL A 477 0.04 -8.95 23.49
N GLU A 478 1.35 -8.92 23.73
CA GLU A 478 1.99 -8.10 24.77
C GLU A 478 2.88 -7.04 24.09
N ILE A 479 3.03 -5.91 24.76
CA ILE A 479 3.93 -4.82 24.32
C ILE A 479 5.05 -4.68 25.35
N LEU A 480 6.30 -4.78 24.91
CA LEU A 480 7.46 -4.55 25.77
C LEU A 480 7.54 -3.06 26.15
N ASP A 481 7.86 -2.75 27.41
CA ASP A 481 7.87 -1.38 27.94
C ASP A 481 9.27 -0.76 28.09
N GLY A 482 10.31 -1.50 27.74
CA GLY A 482 11.70 -1.02 27.79
C GLY A 482 12.36 -1.08 29.18
N ASP A 483 11.59 -1.23 30.24
CA ASP A 483 12.08 -1.40 31.61
C ASP A 483 12.15 -2.89 32.02
N ARG A 484 12.37 -3.77 31.03
CA ARG A 484 12.35 -5.24 31.15
C ARG A 484 11.00 -5.83 31.57
N GLY A 485 9.93 -5.04 31.44
CA GLY A 485 8.56 -5.43 31.63
C GLY A 485 7.80 -5.55 30.30
N HIS A 486 6.54 -5.93 30.43
CA HIS A 486 5.59 -5.95 29.32
C HIS A 486 4.20 -5.60 29.85
N ARG A 487 3.34 -5.14 28.95
CA ARG A 487 1.93 -4.85 29.25
C ARG A 487 1.02 -5.48 28.21
N PRO A 488 -0.14 -6.04 28.62
CA PRO A 488 -1.14 -6.53 27.69
C PRO A 488 -1.56 -5.45 26.69
N LEU A 489 -1.79 -5.84 25.44
CA LEU A 489 -2.25 -4.92 24.39
C LEU A 489 -3.53 -4.20 24.81
N ALA A 490 -4.45 -4.89 25.50
CA ALA A 490 -5.67 -4.31 26.04
C ALA A 490 -5.39 -3.14 27.01
N GLU A 491 -4.42 -3.29 27.89
CA GLU A 491 -4.04 -2.24 28.86
C GLU A 491 -3.44 -1.02 28.15
N VAL A 492 -2.52 -1.27 27.19
CA VAL A 492 -1.83 -0.20 26.44
C VAL A 492 -2.82 0.69 25.69
N TYR A 493 -3.89 0.11 25.13
CA TYR A 493 -4.86 0.83 24.30
C TYR A 493 -6.22 1.05 24.99
N GLY A 494 -6.35 0.72 26.29
CA GLY A 494 -7.57 0.97 27.07
C GLY A 494 -8.76 0.10 26.68
N TYR A 495 -8.50 -1.12 26.19
CA TYR A 495 -9.57 -2.05 25.79
C TYR A 495 -10.21 -2.70 27.03
N GLN A 496 -11.54 -2.82 27.00
CA GLN A 496 -12.30 -3.57 27.98
C GLN A 496 -12.39 -5.05 27.58
N ALA A 497 -12.80 -5.88 28.53
CA ALA A 497 -12.99 -7.31 28.28
C ALA A 497 -14.00 -7.56 27.13
N GLY A 498 -13.62 -8.42 26.18
CA GLY A 498 -14.42 -8.75 25.01
C GLY A 498 -14.23 -7.82 23.81
N TRP A 499 -13.53 -6.69 23.96
CA TRP A 499 -13.22 -5.83 22.81
C TRP A 499 -12.11 -6.44 21.95
N GLY A 500 -12.13 -6.13 20.67
CA GLY A 500 -11.15 -6.61 19.69
C GLY A 500 -11.41 -8.04 19.17
N VAL A 501 -12.49 -8.68 19.61
CA VAL A 501 -12.92 -10.00 19.13
C VAL A 501 -14.34 -9.90 18.60
N PRO A 502 -14.69 -10.54 17.45
CA PRO A 502 -16.04 -10.56 16.93
C PRO A 502 -17.01 -11.27 17.89
N GLY A 503 -18.30 -10.96 17.79
CA GLY A 503 -19.35 -11.61 18.55
C GLY A 503 -19.42 -13.12 18.30
N ALA A 504 -19.97 -13.87 19.25
CA ALA A 504 -19.97 -15.35 19.25
C ALA A 504 -20.57 -15.97 17.98
N HIS A 505 -21.59 -15.37 17.37
CA HIS A 505 -22.18 -15.84 16.13
C HIS A 505 -21.24 -15.73 14.92
N ILE A 506 -20.44 -14.63 14.85
CA ILE A 506 -19.42 -14.44 13.80
C ILE A 506 -18.27 -15.42 14.02
N VAL A 507 -17.87 -15.64 15.29
CA VAL A 507 -16.84 -16.62 15.64
C VAL A 507 -17.24 -18.03 15.20
N ALA A 508 -18.51 -18.43 15.46
CA ALA A 508 -19.02 -19.73 15.04
C ALA A 508 -19.03 -19.87 13.51
N ASP A 509 -19.56 -18.89 12.81
CA ASP A 509 -19.67 -18.86 11.35
C ASP A 509 -18.30 -18.93 10.66
N ILE A 510 -17.30 -18.15 11.10
CA ILE A 510 -15.98 -18.20 10.49
C ILE A 510 -15.21 -19.50 10.83
N ASN A 511 -15.40 -20.07 12.02
CA ASN A 511 -14.83 -21.36 12.34
C ASN A 511 -15.42 -22.49 11.49
N GLU A 512 -16.73 -22.48 11.24
CA GLU A 512 -17.37 -23.40 10.31
C GLU A 512 -16.81 -23.23 8.88
N CYS A 513 -16.70 -22.00 8.40
CA CYS A 513 -16.12 -21.70 7.11
C CYS A 513 -14.67 -22.22 6.99
N MET A 514 -13.85 -22.03 8.01
CA MET A 514 -12.45 -22.49 8.02
C MET A 514 -12.34 -24.03 8.16
N SER A 515 -13.29 -24.71 8.82
CA SER A 515 -13.27 -26.15 8.97
C SER A 515 -13.49 -26.92 7.66
N CYS A 516 -14.10 -26.30 6.67
CA CYS A 516 -14.23 -26.87 5.33
C CYS A 516 -12.86 -27.13 4.66
N TYR A 517 -11.83 -26.37 5.05
CA TYR A 517 -10.47 -26.56 4.55
C TYR A 517 -9.73 -27.71 5.24
N ASP A 518 -10.11 -28.10 6.46
CA ASP A 518 -9.49 -29.24 7.19
C ASP A 518 -9.75 -30.59 6.49
N ASN A 519 -10.81 -30.68 5.69
CA ASN A 519 -11.25 -31.90 5.02
C ASN A 519 -10.82 -32.02 3.55
N MET A 520 -10.08 -31.06 3.01
CA MET A 520 -9.52 -31.19 1.68
C MET A 520 -8.39 -32.23 1.69
N PRO A 521 -8.45 -33.31 0.88
CA PRO A 521 -7.36 -34.26 0.82
C PRO A 521 -6.10 -33.51 0.38
N GLY A 522 -5.11 -33.49 1.25
CA GLY A 522 -3.81 -32.91 0.96
C GLY A 522 -3.16 -33.70 -0.18
N THR A 523 -3.19 -33.17 -1.38
CA THR A 523 -2.28 -33.59 -2.44
C THR A 523 -0.91 -33.07 -2.04
N PHE A 524 -0.17 -33.91 -1.28
CA PHE A 524 1.26 -33.72 -1.12
C PHE A 524 1.93 -34.10 -2.45
N GLU A 525 1.98 -33.19 -3.41
CA GLU A 525 3.05 -33.22 -4.38
C GLU A 525 4.29 -32.68 -3.68
N VAL A 526 5.12 -33.62 -3.22
CA VAL A 526 6.51 -33.31 -2.91
C VAL A 526 7.11 -32.87 -4.24
N VAL A 527 7.24 -31.55 -4.46
CA VAL A 527 8.05 -31.07 -5.57
C VAL A 527 9.48 -31.47 -5.23
N GLU A 528 9.96 -32.56 -5.84
CA GLU A 528 11.37 -32.90 -5.78
C GLU A 528 12.16 -31.70 -6.29
N HIS A 529 12.90 -31.09 -5.40
CA HIS A 529 13.86 -30.05 -5.75
C HIS A 529 14.90 -30.72 -6.65
N THR A 530 14.83 -30.45 -7.94
CA THR A 530 15.94 -30.77 -8.85
C THR A 530 17.14 -29.96 -8.34
N PRO A 531 18.21 -30.59 -7.87
CA PRO A 531 19.37 -29.85 -7.38
C PRO A 531 19.93 -29.01 -8.52
N VAL A 532 20.08 -27.72 -8.27
CA VAL A 532 20.79 -26.82 -9.17
C VAL A 532 22.19 -27.39 -9.34
N LYS A 533 22.54 -27.87 -10.55
CA LYS A 533 23.91 -28.24 -10.87
C LYS A 533 24.77 -27.01 -10.71
N VAL A 534 25.53 -26.98 -9.63
CA VAL A 534 26.66 -26.04 -9.49
C VAL A 534 27.65 -26.46 -10.57
N ALA A 535 27.89 -25.57 -11.53
CA ALA A 535 28.94 -25.77 -12.52
C ALA A 535 30.29 -25.78 -11.75
N THR A 536 30.88 -26.95 -11.62
CA THR A 536 32.26 -27.07 -11.16
C THR A 536 33.16 -26.62 -12.32
N GLU A 537 33.82 -25.49 -12.15
CA GLU A 537 34.90 -25.08 -13.03
C GLU A 537 36.02 -26.18 -13.02
N PRO A 538 36.56 -26.56 -14.15
CA PRO A 538 37.66 -27.51 -14.19
C PRO A 538 38.93 -26.79 -13.65
N ASN A 539 39.47 -27.36 -12.59
CA ASN A 539 40.77 -27.02 -12.05
C ASN A 539 41.84 -27.28 -13.12
N GLN A 540 42.38 -26.23 -13.74
CA GLN A 540 43.60 -26.37 -14.56
C GLN A 540 44.77 -26.44 -13.61
N ALA A 541 45.27 -27.67 -13.43
CA ALA A 541 46.56 -27.90 -12.83
C ALA A 541 47.63 -27.54 -13.86
N THR A 542 48.53 -26.68 -13.40
CA THR A 542 49.78 -26.26 -14.07
C THR A 542 50.80 -27.41 -14.14
N GLU A 543 51.40 -27.55 -15.28
CA GLU A 543 52.86 -27.78 -15.37
C GLU A 543 53.57 -26.48 -15.72
#